data_7661272df725ed0b4a528cab449b60c5
#
_entry.id   7661272df725ed0b4a528cab449b60c5
#
_cell.length_a   1.000
_cell.length_b   1.000
_cell.length_c   1.000
_cell.angle_alpha   90.00
_cell.angle_beta   90.00
_cell.angle_gamma   90.00
#
_symmetry.space_group_name_H-M   'P 1'
#
loop_
_entity.id
_entity.type
_entity.pdbx_description
1 polymer ?
#
loop_
_entity_poly.entity_id
_entity_poly.type
_entity_poly.pdbx_seq_one_letter_code
_entity_poly.pdbx_strand_id
1 'polypeptide(L)'
;MTISNKKNKIIESSLNQNIGFIYFMTERDFFGYPCGPYVKIGLVKGNDEGRSSFERRKEHQTGNPREIVIEEEIKTKAQVSTLESLVHQRLAKHRIHGEWFNFGDDGINPYVEITKKINIELESQLKINSVISQYSIIEDNKREIEPTSEALDIHQELLKIKTKIIKAKNTKDLATLKLRAFDKSFCRNIKGICFYEKSKPVEKFDKLNFQK
;
A
#
# COMPACT_ATOMS: atom_id res chain seq x y z
N MET A 1 -38.88 -6.51 12.72
CA MET A 1 -37.66 -6.19 11.96
C MET A 1 -36.52 -6.88 12.63
N THR A 2 -36.03 -7.93 12.02
CA THR A 2 -35.08 -8.91 12.58
C THR A 2 -33.68 -8.31 12.69
N ILE A 3 -32.95 -8.70 13.74
CA ILE A 3 -31.56 -8.30 14.07
C ILE A 3 -30.61 -8.47 12.84
N SER A 4 -30.90 -9.41 11.95
CA SER A 4 -30.20 -9.66 10.70
C SER A 4 -30.20 -8.46 9.73
N ASN A 5 -31.35 -7.78 9.56
CA ASN A 5 -31.45 -6.63 8.65
C ASN A 5 -30.70 -5.39 9.14
N LYS A 6 -30.58 -5.23 10.46
CA LYS A 6 -29.83 -4.12 11.04
C LYS A 6 -28.31 -4.32 10.89
N LYS A 7 -27.81 -5.56 11.04
CA LYS A 7 -26.40 -5.90 10.86
C LYS A 7 -25.95 -5.81 9.39
N ASN A 8 -26.77 -6.28 8.45
CA ASN A 8 -26.46 -6.15 7.03
C ASN A 8 -26.38 -4.69 6.60
N LYS A 9 -27.25 -3.83 7.11
CA LYS A 9 -27.22 -2.40 6.85
C LYS A 9 -25.98 -1.69 7.43
N ILE A 10 -25.46 -2.16 8.57
CA ILE A 10 -24.24 -1.65 9.19
C ILE A 10 -23.00 -2.11 8.38
N ILE A 11 -22.99 -3.36 7.89
CA ILE A 11 -21.89 -3.89 7.06
C ILE A 11 -21.88 -3.20 5.69
N GLU A 12 -23.03 -3.00 5.06
CA GLU A 12 -23.14 -2.25 3.80
C GLU A 12 -22.75 -0.78 3.98
N SER A 13 -23.12 -0.14 5.08
CA SER A 13 -22.72 1.25 5.37
C SER A 13 -21.22 1.37 5.62
N SER A 14 -20.60 0.41 6.30
CA SER A 14 -19.14 0.39 6.52
C SER A 14 -18.35 0.10 5.24
N LEU A 15 -18.87 -0.71 4.34
CA LEU A 15 -18.27 -0.98 3.02
C LEU A 15 -18.38 0.23 2.08
N ASN A 16 -19.45 1.01 2.18
CA ASN A 16 -19.63 2.21 1.36
C ASN A 16 -18.82 3.43 1.87
N GLN A 17 -18.35 3.42 3.12
CA GLN A 17 -17.60 4.54 3.70
C GLN A 17 -16.11 4.61 3.28
N ASN A 18 -15.58 3.60 2.59
CA ASN A 18 -14.17 3.53 2.23
C ASN A 18 -13.87 3.72 0.72
N ILE A 19 -14.84 4.25 -0.04
CA ILE A 19 -14.60 4.51 -1.45
C ILE A 19 -13.58 5.63 -1.57
N GLY A 20 -12.41 5.32 -2.14
CA GLY A 20 -11.37 6.29 -2.43
C GLY A 20 -10.93 6.22 -3.88
N PHE A 21 -9.98 7.07 -4.23
CA PHE A 21 -9.41 7.13 -5.57
C PHE A 21 -7.89 7.17 -5.50
N ILE A 22 -7.22 6.47 -6.40
CA ILE A 22 -5.83 6.71 -6.77
C ILE A 22 -5.84 7.58 -8.01
N TYR A 23 -5.09 8.66 -8.01
CA TYR A 23 -4.94 9.53 -9.16
C TYR A 23 -3.52 9.51 -9.70
N PHE A 24 -3.41 9.72 -11.00
CA PHE A 24 -2.18 9.95 -11.74
C PHE A 24 -2.20 11.37 -12.27
N MET A 25 -1.26 12.20 -11.84
CA MET A 25 -1.14 13.59 -12.27
C MET A 25 0.18 13.82 -12.99
N THR A 26 0.13 14.61 -14.05
CA THR A 26 1.30 15.08 -14.81
C THR A 26 1.36 16.61 -14.82
N GLU A 27 2.49 17.14 -15.25
CA GLU A 27 2.66 18.56 -15.52
C GLU A 27 2.66 18.82 -17.02
N ARG A 28 2.02 19.90 -17.45
CA ARG A 28 2.02 20.39 -18.83
C ARG A 28 2.60 21.80 -18.90
N ASP A 29 3.26 22.09 -20.00
CA ASP A 29 3.73 23.45 -20.29
C ASP A 29 2.57 24.35 -20.76
N PHE A 30 2.90 25.61 -21.04
CA PHE A 30 1.93 26.59 -21.50
C PHE A 30 1.23 26.21 -22.81
N PHE A 31 1.85 25.38 -23.64
CA PHE A 31 1.29 24.90 -24.91
C PHE A 31 0.51 23.59 -24.75
N GLY A 32 0.42 23.05 -23.54
CA GLY A 32 -0.29 21.80 -23.24
C GLY A 32 0.54 20.53 -23.47
N TYR A 33 1.85 20.64 -23.73
CA TYR A 33 2.72 19.48 -23.87
C TYR A 33 3.19 18.95 -22.52
N PRO A 34 3.35 17.63 -22.36
CA PRO A 34 3.90 17.04 -21.14
C PRO A 34 5.30 17.62 -20.79
N CYS A 35 5.50 18.02 -19.55
CA CYS A 35 6.77 18.52 -19.04
C CYS A 35 7.77 17.42 -18.67
N GLY A 36 7.78 16.33 -19.40
CA GLY A 36 8.65 15.17 -19.19
C GLY A 36 7.89 13.95 -18.70
N PRO A 37 8.59 12.87 -18.37
CA PRO A 37 8.03 11.57 -18.04
C PRO A 37 7.58 11.45 -16.57
N TYR A 38 7.36 12.57 -15.90
CA TYR A 38 7.13 12.61 -14.47
C TYR A 38 5.64 12.53 -14.16
N VAL A 39 5.29 11.61 -13.27
CA VAL A 39 3.91 11.34 -12.86
C VAL A 39 3.83 11.33 -11.35
N LYS A 40 2.88 12.07 -10.79
CA LYS A 40 2.54 12.01 -9.38
C LYS A 40 1.43 11.00 -9.18
N ILE A 41 1.64 10.04 -8.26
CA ILE A 41 0.62 9.06 -7.87
C ILE A 41 0.25 9.32 -6.42
N GLY A 42 -1.01 9.65 -6.17
CA GLY A 42 -1.51 9.92 -4.84
C GLY A 42 -2.95 9.43 -4.65
N LEU A 43 -3.50 9.68 -3.46
CA LEU A 43 -4.83 9.20 -3.08
C LEU A 43 -5.78 10.33 -2.68
N VAL A 44 -7.07 10.02 -2.80
CA VAL A 44 -8.17 10.73 -2.14
C VAL A 44 -8.96 9.73 -1.31
N LYS A 45 -9.18 10.04 -0.03
CA LYS A 45 -10.01 9.22 0.86
C LYS A 45 -11.49 9.57 0.65
N GLY A 46 -12.33 8.56 0.52
CA GLY A 46 -13.75 8.75 0.25
C GLY A 46 -14.57 9.33 1.40
N ASN A 47 -13.99 9.37 2.62
CA ASN A 47 -14.65 9.93 3.81
C ASN A 47 -14.41 11.43 3.98
N ASP A 48 -13.53 12.02 3.17
CA ASP A 48 -13.28 13.46 3.19
C ASP A 48 -14.43 14.12 2.41
N GLU A 49 -15.47 14.59 3.11
CA GLU A 49 -16.59 15.32 2.51
C GLU A 49 -16.07 16.46 1.62
N GLY A 50 -16.42 16.40 0.33
CA GLY A 50 -16.04 17.38 -0.67
C GLY A 50 -14.62 17.28 -1.22
N ARG A 51 -13.78 16.34 -0.77
CA ARG A 51 -12.43 16.15 -1.30
C ARG A 51 -12.47 15.21 -2.50
N SER A 52 -12.15 15.75 -3.67
CA SER A 52 -11.98 15.02 -4.93
C SER A 52 -10.54 15.11 -5.41
N SER A 53 -10.18 14.32 -6.41
CA SER A 53 -8.91 14.47 -7.12
C SER A 53 -8.75 15.86 -7.73
N PHE A 54 -9.86 16.48 -8.14
CA PHE A 54 -9.88 17.85 -8.63
C PHE A 54 -9.48 18.87 -7.54
N GLU A 55 -9.95 18.71 -6.30
CA GLU A 55 -9.50 19.55 -5.18
C GLU A 55 -8.03 19.29 -4.86
N ARG A 56 -7.58 18.04 -4.92
CA ARG A 56 -6.15 17.71 -4.78
C ARG A 56 -5.32 18.34 -5.89
N ARG A 57 -5.82 18.34 -7.14
CA ARG A 57 -5.17 19.03 -8.25
C ARG A 57 -5.00 20.52 -7.96
N LYS A 58 -6.06 21.19 -7.46
CA LYS A 58 -5.99 22.62 -7.07
C LYS A 58 -4.95 22.89 -5.98
N GLU A 59 -4.91 22.02 -4.95
CA GLU A 59 -3.90 22.11 -3.89
C GLU A 59 -2.48 22.04 -4.46
N HIS A 60 -2.22 21.10 -5.37
CA HIS A 60 -0.91 20.94 -6.01
C HIS A 60 -0.61 22.03 -7.04
N GLN A 61 -1.64 22.63 -7.65
CA GLN A 61 -1.49 23.73 -8.59
C GLN A 61 -0.98 25.00 -7.90
N THR A 62 -1.28 25.17 -6.60
CA THR A 62 -0.86 26.35 -5.86
C THR A 62 0.67 26.46 -5.81
N GLY A 63 1.20 27.52 -6.39
CA GLY A 63 2.65 27.74 -6.48
C GLY A 63 3.38 26.98 -7.59
N ASN A 64 2.68 26.15 -8.38
CA ASN A 64 3.27 25.50 -9.55
C ASN A 64 2.96 26.33 -10.81
N PRO A 65 3.99 26.84 -11.55
CA PRO A 65 3.79 27.62 -12.77
C PRO A 65 3.33 26.77 -13.96
N ARG A 66 3.43 25.44 -13.86
CA ARG A 66 3.01 24.49 -14.89
C ARG A 66 1.61 23.99 -14.59
N GLU A 67 0.85 23.69 -15.62
CA GLU A 67 -0.48 23.12 -15.45
C GLU A 67 -0.39 21.68 -14.93
N ILE A 68 -1.08 21.39 -13.83
CA ILE A 68 -1.23 20.03 -13.32
C ILE A 68 -2.51 19.42 -13.91
N VAL A 69 -2.38 18.28 -14.56
CA VAL A 69 -3.48 17.55 -15.20
C VAL A 69 -3.64 16.17 -14.53
N ILE A 70 -4.89 15.79 -14.28
CA ILE A 70 -5.24 14.43 -13.88
C ILE A 70 -5.38 13.61 -15.15
N GLU A 71 -4.48 12.63 -15.33
CA GLU A 71 -4.48 11.76 -16.49
C GLU A 71 -5.39 10.54 -16.31
N GLU A 72 -5.46 10.02 -15.08
CA GLU A 72 -6.26 8.84 -14.75
C GLU A 72 -6.68 8.84 -13.30
N GLU A 73 -7.85 8.27 -13.03
CA GLU A 73 -8.38 8.00 -11.70
C GLU A 73 -8.86 6.57 -11.57
N ILE A 74 -8.43 5.89 -10.53
CA ILE A 74 -8.84 4.53 -10.24
C ILE A 74 -9.63 4.51 -8.94
N LYS A 75 -10.93 4.26 -9.06
CA LYS A 75 -11.82 4.10 -7.92
C LYS A 75 -11.57 2.76 -7.23
N THR A 76 -11.57 2.78 -5.90
CA THR A 76 -11.43 1.55 -5.09
C THR A 76 -12.48 1.48 -4.00
N LYS A 77 -12.95 0.27 -3.72
CA LYS A 77 -13.72 -0.09 -2.53
C LYS A 77 -12.83 -0.60 -1.40
N ALA A 78 -11.57 -0.90 -1.71
CA ALA A 78 -10.58 -1.28 -0.73
C ALA A 78 -10.08 -0.04 0.04
N GLN A 79 -9.34 -0.27 1.12
CA GLN A 79 -8.67 0.81 1.84
C GLN A 79 -7.66 1.49 0.91
N VAL A 80 -7.96 2.71 0.49
CA VAL A 80 -7.18 3.42 -0.54
C VAL A 80 -5.73 3.64 -0.15
N SER A 81 -5.42 3.84 1.13
CA SER A 81 -4.04 3.96 1.62
C SER A 81 -3.25 2.66 1.48
N THR A 82 -3.90 1.51 1.61
CA THR A 82 -3.28 0.21 1.35
C THR A 82 -2.98 0.04 -0.14
N LEU A 83 -3.94 0.40 -1.00
CA LEU A 83 -3.74 0.38 -2.44
C LEU A 83 -2.57 1.28 -2.86
N GLU A 84 -2.53 2.53 -2.39
CA GLU A 84 -1.44 3.46 -2.67
C GLU A 84 -0.08 2.89 -2.24
N SER A 85 0.00 2.37 -1.01
CA SER A 85 1.24 1.79 -0.48
C SER A 85 1.76 0.64 -1.33
N LEU A 86 0.87 -0.26 -1.78
CA LEU A 86 1.22 -1.39 -2.65
C LEU A 86 1.65 -0.91 -4.05
N VAL A 87 0.96 0.08 -4.60
CA VAL A 87 1.32 0.70 -5.88
C VAL A 87 2.70 1.34 -5.79
N HIS A 88 2.94 2.16 -4.77
CA HIS A 88 4.25 2.79 -4.55
C HIS A 88 5.37 1.76 -4.36
N GLN A 89 5.10 0.68 -3.63
CA GLN A 89 6.05 -0.43 -3.46
C GLN A 89 6.33 -1.14 -4.79
N ARG A 90 5.29 -1.43 -5.57
CA ARG A 90 5.42 -2.11 -6.88
C ARG A 90 6.19 -1.28 -7.87
N LEU A 91 6.01 0.04 -7.84
CA LEU A 91 6.63 1.00 -8.73
C LEU A 91 7.91 1.64 -8.15
N ALA A 92 8.44 1.13 -7.05
CA ALA A 92 9.55 1.74 -6.31
C ALA A 92 10.79 2.00 -7.17
N LYS A 93 11.07 1.16 -8.18
CA LYS A 93 12.20 1.34 -9.12
C LYS A 93 12.09 2.59 -9.99
N HIS A 94 10.88 3.12 -10.17
CA HIS A 94 10.61 4.33 -10.95
C HIS A 94 10.49 5.57 -10.07
N ARG A 95 10.49 5.41 -8.74
CA ARG A 95 10.29 6.51 -7.79
C ARG A 95 11.50 7.42 -7.77
N ILE A 96 11.26 8.72 -7.92
CA ILE A 96 12.31 9.75 -7.88
C ILE A 96 12.34 10.38 -6.49
N HIS A 97 11.21 10.95 -6.07
CA HIS A 97 11.10 11.64 -4.79
C HIS A 97 9.62 11.72 -4.36
N GLY A 98 9.36 11.48 -3.06
CA GLY A 98 8.01 11.56 -2.51
C GLY A 98 7.03 10.65 -3.27
N GLU A 99 6.01 11.23 -3.87
CA GLU A 99 4.98 10.56 -4.67
C GLU A 99 5.20 10.71 -6.19
N TRP A 100 6.39 11.16 -6.60
CA TRP A 100 6.76 11.37 -8.00
C TRP A 100 7.54 10.19 -8.56
N PHE A 101 7.16 9.78 -9.77
CA PHE A 101 7.71 8.65 -10.51
C PHE A 101 8.18 9.11 -11.89
N ASN A 102 9.22 8.47 -12.41
CA ASN A 102 9.69 8.64 -13.79
C ASN A 102 9.36 7.37 -14.57
N PHE A 103 8.47 7.49 -15.55
CA PHE A 103 8.05 6.36 -16.38
C PHE A 103 8.76 6.30 -17.74
N GLY A 104 9.65 7.24 -18.02
CA GLY A 104 10.40 7.27 -19.28
C GLY A 104 9.44 7.35 -20.47
N ASP A 105 9.80 6.63 -21.52
CA ASP A 105 9.03 6.59 -22.77
C ASP A 105 7.83 5.63 -22.71
N ASP A 106 7.70 4.82 -21.65
CA ASP A 106 6.59 3.87 -21.50
C ASP A 106 5.23 4.56 -21.32
N GLY A 107 5.24 5.83 -20.90
CA GLY A 107 4.04 6.56 -20.53
C GLY A 107 3.36 6.00 -19.29
N ILE A 108 2.11 6.41 -19.02
CA ILE A 108 1.41 6.03 -17.78
C ILE A 108 0.64 4.71 -17.88
N ASN A 109 0.21 4.31 -19.09
CA ASN A 109 -0.74 3.21 -19.29
C ASN A 109 -0.32 1.88 -18.66
N PRO A 110 0.94 1.40 -18.79
CA PRO A 110 1.35 0.14 -18.14
C PRO A 110 1.21 0.19 -16.62
N TYR A 111 1.43 1.34 -16.02
CA TYR A 111 1.40 1.54 -14.57
C TYR A 111 -0.01 1.70 -14.03
N VAL A 112 -0.90 2.29 -14.82
CA VAL A 112 -2.35 2.30 -14.58
C VAL A 112 -2.88 0.87 -14.56
N GLU A 113 -2.50 0.04 -15.52
CA GLU A 113 -2.92 -1.37 -15.57
C GLU A 113 -2.37 -2.20 -14.38
N ILE A 114 -1.14 -1.95 -13.96
CA ILE A 114 -0.59 -2.55 -12.74
C ILE A 114 -1.44 -2.15 -11.53
N THR A 115 -1.81 -0.88 -11.42
CA THR A 115 -2.63 -0.37 -10.32
C THR A 115 -4.02 -0.98 -10.32
N LYS A 116 -4.66 -1.11 -11.49
CA LYS A 116 -5.96 -1.79 -11.63
C LYS A 116 -5.90 -3.25 -11.19
N LYS A 117 -4.84 -3.98 -11.55
CA LYS A 117 -4.65 -5.38 -11.10
C LYS A 117 -4.52 -5.47 -9.59
N ILE A 118 -3.70 -4.64 -8.95
CA ILE A 118 -3.57 -4.60 -7.50
C ILE A 118 -4.93 -4.28 -6.84
N ASN A 119 -5.70 -3.36 -7.41
CA ASN A 119 -7.02 -3.00 -6.90
C ASN A 119 -7.99 -4.19 -6.95
N ILE A 120 -8.03 -4.93 -8.07
CA ILE A 120 -8.87 -6.13 -8.23
C ILE A 120 -8.50 -7.18 -7.17
N GLU A 121 -7.21 -7.41 -6.92
CA GLU A 121 -6.73 -8.34 -5.90
C GLU A 121 -7.20 -7.92 -4.50
N LEU A 122 -7.07 -6.66 -4.14
CA LEU A 122 -7.52 -6.13 -2.85
C LEU A 122 -9.04 -6.21 -2.67
N GLU A 123 -9.81 -5.86 -3.70
CA GLU A 123 -11.27 -5.96 -3.65
C GLU A 123 -11.75 -7.41 -3.57
N SER A 124 -11.03 -8.34 -4.18
CA SER A 124 -11.28 -9.77 -4.05
C SER A 124 -11.03 -10.27 -2.62
N GLN A 125 -9.94 -9.82 -1.98
CA GLN A 125 -9.67 -10.11 -0.58
C GLN A 125 -10.76 -9.57 0.35
N LEU A 126 -11.29 -8.37 0.10
CA LEU A 126 -12.40 -7.82 0.87
C LEU A 126 -13.66 -8.69 0.78
N LYS A 127 -13.99 -9.18 -0.42
CA LYS A 127 -15.13 -10.09 -0.62
C LYS A 127 -14.95 -11.38 0.19
N ILE A 128 -13.77 -11.99 0.13
CA ILE A 128 -13.45 -13.20 0.90
C ILE A 128 -13.57 -12.91 2.41
N ASN A 129 -12.99 -11.82 2.90
CA ASN A 129 -13.05 -11.44 4.30
C ASN A 129 -14.49 -11.18 4.77
N SER A 130 -15.34 -10.60 3.91
CA SER A 130 -16.76 -10.39 4.24
C SER A 130 -17.52 -11.71 4.39
N VAL A 131 -17.20 -12.69 3.56
CA VAL A 131 -17.77 -14.05 3.67
C VAL A 131 -17.28 -14.73 4.96
N ILE A 132 -15.98 -14.69 5.24
CA ILE A 132 -15.41 -15.29 6.46
C ILE A 132 -16.04 -14.66 7.71
N SER A 133 -16.23 -13.34 7.73
CA SER A 133 -16.83 -12.65 8.89
C SER A 133 -18.29 -13.07 9.13
N GLN A 134 -19.01 -13.48 8.10
CA GLN A 134 -20.37 -14.03 8.26
C GLN A 134 -20.34 -15.42 8.93
N TYR A 135 -19.32 -16.23 8.62
CA TYR A 135 -19.18 -17.56 9.23
C TYR A 135 -18.63 -17.51 10.66
N SER A 136 -17.85 -16.49 11.02
CA SER A 136 -17.32 -16.35 12.39
C SER A 136 -18.39 -16.11 13.47
N ILE A 137 -19.64 -15.89 13.06
CA ILE A 137 -20.81 -15.72 13.96
C ILE A 137 -21.46 -17.08 14.30
N ILE A 138 -21.12 -18.13 13.56
CA ILE A 138 -21.60 -19.48 13.80
C ILE A 138 -20.80 -20.05 14.97
N GLU A 139 -21.50 -20.48 16.03
CA GLU A 139 -20.84 -21.14 17.16
C GLU A 139 -20.04 -22.35 16.67
N ASP A 140 -18.76 -22.39 17.05
CA ASP A 140 -17.88 -23.51 16.79
C ASP A 140 -18.44 -24.76 17.49
N ASN A 141 -19.04 -25.64 16.72
CA ASN A 141 -19.60 -26.90 17.24
C ASN A 141 -18.52 -27.97 17.44
N LYS A 142 -17.22 -27.59 17.35
CA LYS A 142 -16.04 -28.47 17.54
C LYS A 142 -16.06 -29.74 16.70
N ARG A 143 -16.77 -29.73 15.56
CA ARG A 143 -16.76 -30.86 14.63
C ARG A 143 -15.46 -30.83 13.82
N GLU A 144 -14.72 -31.91 13.86
CA GLU A 144 -13.65 -32.16 12.91
C GLU A 144 -14.29 -32.57 11.57
N ILE A 145 -13.86 -31.93 10.51
CA ILE A 145 -14.31 -32.19 9.15
C ILE A 145 -13.11 -32.68 8.35
N GLU A 146 -13.26 -33.78 7.64
CA GLU A 146 -12.24 -34.22 6.70
C GLU A 146 -12.00 -33.16 5.64
N PRO A 147 -10.73 -32.77 5.39
CA PRO A 147 -10.42 -31.73 4.43
C PRO A 147 -10.73 -32.20 3.00
N THR A 148 -11.31 -31.33 2.20
CA THR A 148 -11.43 -31.56 0.76
C THR A 148 -10.08 -31.54 0.08
N SER A 149 -9.93 -32.17 -1.10
CA SER A 149 -8.71 -32.12 -1.90
C SER A 149 -8.29 -30.65 -2.19
N GLU A 150 -9.25 -29.79 -2.53
CA GLU A 150 -9.02 -28.37 -2.77
C GLU A 150 -8.47 -27.66 -1.51
N ALA A 151 -9.00 -27.95 -0.33
CA ALA A 151 -8.51 -27.37 0.93
C ALA A 151 -7.06 -27.80 1.22
N LEU A 152 -6.71 -29.05 0.90
CA LEU A 152 -5.34 -29.57 1.03
C LEU A 152 -4.38 -28.86 0.07
N ASP A 153 -4.79 -28.64 -1.18
CA ASP A 153 -3.98 -27.94 -2.19
C ASP A 153 -3.73 -26.49 -1.77
N ILE A 154 -4.76 -25.77 -1.34
CA ILE A 154 -4.65 -24.42 -0.81
C ILE A 154 -3.71 -24.38 0.41
N HIS A 155 -3.83 -25.34 1.32
CA HIS A 155 -2.95 -25.44 2.49
C HIS A 155 -1.49 -25.65 2.09
N GLN A 156 -1.20 -26.54 1.13
CA GLN A 156 0.16 -26.75 0.63
C GLN A 156 0.73 -25.50 -0.04
N GLU A 157 -0.08 -24.78 -0.80
CA GLU A 157 0.33 -23.51 -1.40
C GLU A 157 0.66 -22.47 -0.32
N LEU A 158 -0.18 -22.37 0.72
CA LEU A 158 0.08 -21.49 1.86
C LEU A 158 1.41 -21.80 2.54
N LEU A 159 1.75 -23.09 2.74
CA LEU A 159 3.03 -23.49 3.31
C LEU A 159 4.21 -23.11 2.42
N LYS A 160 4.09 -23.26 1.10
CA LYS A 160 5.12 -22.80 0.13
C LYS A 160 5.32 -21.28 0.20
N ILE A 161 4.22 -20.52 0.29
CA ILE A 161 4.27 -19.04 0.41
C ILE A 161 4.93 -18.64 1.73
N LYS A 162 4.54 -19.25 2.86
CA LYS A 162 5.17 -19.00 4.17
C LYS A 162 6.68 -19.23 4.12
N THR A 163 7.13 -20.30 3.49
CA THR A 163 8.56 -20.60 3.32
C THR A 163 9.28 -19.53 2.49
N LYS A 164 8.66 -19.06 1.39
CA LYS A 164 9.20 -17.96 0.57
C LYS A 164 9.32 -16.66 1.37
N ILE A 165 8.31 -16.33 2.19
CA ILE A 165 8.33 -15.13 3.05
C ILE A 165 9.47 -15.19 4.06
N ILE A 166 9.67 -16.33 4.73
CA ILE A 166 10.77 -16.53 5.69
C ILE A 166 12.13 -16.33 4.99
N LYS A 167 12.31 -16.95 3.81
CA LYS A 167 13.55 -16.81 3.02
C LYS A 167 13.78 -15.35 2.62
N ALA A 168 12.76 -14.67 2.12
CA ALA A 168 12.85 -13.27 1.72
C ALA A 168 13.19 -12.36 2.91
N LYS A 169 12.58 -12.60 4.08
CA LYS A 169 12.89 -11.87 5.32
C LYS A 169 14.34 -12.06 5.72
N ASN A 170 14.83 -13.29 5.76
CA ASN A 170 16.22 -13.60 6.10
C ASN A 170 17.20 -12.94 5.12
N THR A 171 16.89 -12.95 3.82
CA THR A 171 17.72 -12.29 2.80
C THR A 171 17.75 -10.78 3.01
N LYS A 172 16.61 -10.15 3.31
CA LYS A 172 16.53 -8.72 3.64
C LYS A 172 17.36 -8.39 4.87
N ASP A 173 17.23 -9.18 5.93
CA ASP A 173 17.95 -8.96 7.19
C ASP A 173 19.46 -9.10 6.99
N LEU A 174 19.89 -10.11 6.23
CA LEU A 174 21.31 -10.30 5.87
C LEU A 174 21.83 -9.12 5.03
N ALA A 175 21.08 -8.65 4.04
CA ALA A 175 21.46 -7.49 3.23
C ALA A 175 21.59 -6.23 4.10
N THR A 176 20.66 -6.04 5.04
CA THR A 176 20.70 -4.93 6.00
C THR A 176 21.93 -4.99 6.88
N LEU A 177 22.29 -6.19 7.38
CA LEU A 177 23.50 -6.39 8.19
C LEU A 177 24.77 -6.13 7.38
N LYS A 178 24.83 -6.59 6.11
CA LYS A 178 25.97 -6.32 5.21
C LYS A 178 26.14 -4.83 4.96
N LEU A 179 25.04 -4.09 4.73
CA LEU A 179 25.11 -2.64 4.55
C LEU A 179 25.59 -1.93 5.83
N ARG A 180 25.15 -2.37 7.00
CA ARG A 180 25.62 -1.84 8.29
C ARG A 180 27.11 -2.14 8.51
N ALA A 181 27.59 -3.32 8.08
CA ALA A 181 28.99 -3.71 8.22
C ALA A 181 29.90 -3.00 7.21
N PHE A 182 29.37 -2.55 6.07
CA PHE A 182 30.11 -1.84 5.05
C PHE A 182 30.57 -0.46 5.53
N ASP A 183 29.78 0.19 6.36
CA ASP A 183 30.11 1.50 6.93
C ASP A 183 30.44 1.39 8.42
N LYS A 184 31.74 1.32 8.73
CA LYS A 184 32.27 1.29 10.10
C LYS A 184 31.95 2.57 10.90
N SER A 185 31.49 3.64 10.25
CA SER A 185 31.29 4.97 10.85
C SER A 185 29.87 5.23 11.32
N PHE A 186 28.95 4.26 11.30
CA PHE A 186 27.52 4.48 11.58
C PHE A 186 26.89 5.57 10.72
N CYS A 187 27.35 5.74 9.49
CA CYS A 187 26.77 6.70 8.58
C CYS A 187 25.30 6.34 8.29
N ARG A 188 24.40 7.26 8.63
CA ARG A 188 22.96 7.01 8.55
C ARG A 188 22.41 7.11 7.14
N ASN A 189 23.21 7.63 6.21
CA ASN A 189 22.82 7.87 4.83
C ASN A 189 23.96 7.55 3.88
N ILE A 190 23.87 6.45 3.19
CA ILE A 190 24.68 6.22 2.00
C ILE A 190 23.96 6.95 0.87
N LYS A 191 24.57 8.05 0.36
CA LYS A 191 23.98 8.90 -0.65
C LYS A 191 23.43 8.09 -1.83
N GLY A 192 22.12 8.08 -2.01
CA GLY A 192 21.43 7.44 -3.13
C GLY A 192 21.11 5.95 -2.97
N ILE A 193 21.51 5.27 -1.87
CA ILE A 193 21.36 3.80 -1.78
C ILE A 193 20.51 3.31 -0.63
N CYS A 194 20.51 3.95 0.54
CA CYS A 194 19.78 3.43 1.71
C CYS A 194 19.20 4.51 2.60
N PHE A 195 17.94 4.28 3.00
CA PHE A 195 17.35 4.92 4.18
C PHE A 195 17.37 3.90 5.32
N TYR A 196 18.14 4.17 6.38
CA TYR A 196 18.05 3.42 7.61
C TYR A 196 16.97 4.01 8.49
N GLU A 197 16.02 3.20 8.91
CA GLU A 197 15.23 3.53 10.08
C GLU A 197 16.18 3.73 11.25
N LYS A 198 16.07 4.90 11.87
CA LYS A 198 16.75 5.23 13.10
C LYS A 198 16.34 4.19 14.15
N SER A 199 17.12 3.14 14.37
CA SER A 199 17.02 2.43 15.63
C SER A 199 17.42 3.45 16.69
N LYS A 200 16.45 3.92 17.47
CA LYS A 200 16.78 4.68 18.69
C LYS A 200 17.79 3.83 19.44
N PRO A 201 18.96 4.36 19.82
CA PRO A 201 19.81 3.65 20.74
C PRO A 201 18.94 3.35 21.94
N VAL A 202 18.72 2.08 22.23
CA VAL A 202 18.16 1.67 23.51
C VAL A 202 19.29 1.94 24.48
N GLU A 203 19.29 3.12 25.08
CA GLU A 203 20.03 3.35 26.31
C GLU A 203 19.41 2.40 27.33
N LYS A 204 19.97 1.20 27.38
CA LYS A 204 19.86 0.39 28.57
C LYS A 204 20.70 1.13 29.62
N PHE A 205 20.05 2.04 30.33
CA PHE A 205 20.55 2.49 31.59
C PHE A 205 20.58 1.26 32.50
N ASP A 206 21.76 0.73 32.68
CA ASP A 206 22.02 -0.25 33.74
C ASP A 206 21.84 0.47 35.07
N LYS A 207 20.61 0.41 35.61
CA LYS A 207 20.25 0.91 36.93
C LYS A 207 20.99 0.20 38.07
N LEU A 208 21.87 -0.77 37.77
CA LEU A 208 22.55 -1.60 38.72
C LEU A 208 23.89 -1.05 39.24
N ASN A 209 24.40 0.05 38.69
CA ASN A 209 25.71 0.59 39.07
C ASN A 209 25.71 1.89 39.87
N PHE A 210 24.55 2.33 40.38
CA PHE A 210 24.47 3.51 41.26
C PHE A 210 24.01 3.20 42.69
N GLN A 211 24.46 2.07 43.23
CA GLN A 211 24.47 1.85 44.67
C GLN A 211 25.88 1.40 45.11
N LYS A 212 26.76 2.38 45.25
CA LYS A 212 27.89 2.35 46.18
C LYS A 212 28.23 3.76 46.58
#